data_0195cce2e7aa3f0f0b30bd07745e2472
#
_entry.id   0195cce2e7aa3f0f0b30bd07745e2472
#
_cell.length_a   1.000
_cell.length_b   1.000
_cell.length_c   1.000
_cell.angle_alpha   90.00
_cell.angle_beta   90.00
_cell.angle_gamma   90.00
#
_symmetry.space_group_name_H-M   'P 1'
#
loop_
_entity.id
_entity.type
_entity.pdbx_description
1 polymer ?
#
loop_
_entity_poly.entity_id
_entity_poly.type
_entity_poly.pdbx_seq_one_letter_code
_entity_poly.pdbx_strand_id
1 'polypeptide(L)'
;MDIDYNVILGCPRSGTTFLLDSLKPLPNSECISGHLLPIVIPHLINRDLGAETYQALLTGFEFSLIDFLESISEERVSAIHRWLTQSMGTTELIQALQRKRVIERIIYKEPFLSFAPEFTYNALPNCRIVHIYRDGRDCADSLIRKYDVLTDEKLTHLRTAEVPLGRKYDHRYVPWWVDPGLEAEFLAATPYVRAIWMWKEMVSRCYEFFSRLEVISSGRVMLLKYEDLVKDPLKHGEAVVEHFGCSMNNQIQENFKQAKISSVGIYKKQHNYKEIKHAEKIAKEELKMYGYL
;
A
#
# COMPACT_ATOMS: atom_id res chain seq x y z
N MET A 1 -1.85 10.13 -24.02
CA MET A 1 -3.07 10.20 -23.19
C MET A 1 -2.69 10.89 -21.90
N ASP A 2 -3.41 11.95 -21.51
CA ASP A 2 -3.22 12.52 -20.17
C ASP A 2 -3.96 11.62 -19.18
N ILE A 3 -3.22 10.80 -18.45
CA ILE A 3 -3.75 9.92 -17.41
C ILE A 3 -3.71 10.64 -16.07
N ASP A 4 -4.83 10.67 -15.37
CA ASP A 4 -4.95 11.19 -14.01
C ASP A 4 -4.51 10.11 -13.02
N TYR A 5 -3.36 10.29 -12.36
CA TYR A 5 -2.81 9.34 -11.42
C TYR A 5 -3.30 9.64 -10.00
N ASN A 6 -3.87 8.63 -9.37
CA ASN A 6 -4.30 8.65 -7.96
C ASN A 6 -3.67 7.49 -7.22
N VAL A 7 -3.08 7.73 -6.07
CA VAL A 7 -2.31 6.73 -5.35
C VAL A 7 -2.81 6.56 -3.93
N ILE A 8 -2.93 5.31 -3.50
CA ILE A 8 -3.24 4.95 -2.12
C ILE A 8 -1.99 4.35 -1.49
N LEU A 9 -1.40 5.07 -0.55
CA LEU A 9 -0.30 4.63 0.29
C LEU A 9 -0.78 4.31 1.72
N GLY A 10 -0.04 3.48 2.40
CA GLY A 10 -0.28 3.11 3.79
C GLY A 10 0.32 1.75 4.10
N CYS A 11 0.71 1.51 5.33
CA CYS A 11 1.24 0.22 5.76
C CYS A 11 0.26 -0.92 5.40
N PRO A 12 0.74 -2.12 5.06
CA PRO A 12 -0.14 -3.27 4.91
C PRO A 12 -1.09 -3.38 6.10
N ARG A 13 -2.36 -3.65 5.85
CA ARG A 13 -3.45 -3.76 6.84
C ARG A 13 -3.96 -2.45 7.43
N SER A 14 -3.54 -1.30 6.93
CA SER A 14 -4.10 0.00 7.32
C SER A 14 -5.45 0.35 6.66
N GLY A 15 -5.98 -0.53 5.79
CA GLY A 15 -7.24 -0.29 5.07
C GLY A 15 -7.08 0.06 3.59
N THR A 16 -5.86 0.05 3.05
CA THR A 16 -5.58 0.38 1.65
C THR A 16 -6.40 -0.43 0.64
N THR A 17 -6.60 -1.74 0.89
CA THR A 17 -7.42 -2.59 0.01
C THR A 17 -8.91 -2.24 0.10
N PHE A 18 -9.43 -1.99 1.30
CA PHE A 18 -10.81 -1.55 1.48
C PHE A 18 -11.07 -0.25 0.71
N LEU A 19 -10.14 0.71 0.82
CA LEU A 19 -10.24 1.99 0.11
C LEU A 19 -10.24 1.80 -1.41
N LEU A 20 -9.29 1.02 -1.95
CA LEU A 20 -9.24 0.71 -3.38
C LEU A 20 -10.52 0.04 -3.88
N ASP A 21 -11.00 -0.98 -3.14
CA ASP A 21 -12.20 -1.72 -3.52
C ASP A 21 -13.45 -0.84 -3.51
N SER A 22 -13.52 0.11 -2.57
CA SER A 22 -14.61 1.09 -2.50
C SER A 22 -14.65 2.02 -3.71
N LEU A 23 -13.52 2.30 -4.32
CA LEU A 23 -13.37 3.22 -5.46
C LEU A 23 -13.51 2.55 -6.84
N LYS A 24 -13.57 1.21 -6.90
CA LYS A 24 -13.72 0.47 -8.18
C LYS A 24 -14.87 0.95 -9.08
N PRO A 25 -16.03 1.42 -8.54
CA PRO A 25 -17.13 1.90 -9.37
C PRO A 25 -16.92 3.32 -9.95
N LEU A 26 -15.77 3.96 -9.73
CA LEU A 26 -15.49 5.26 -10.36
C LEU A 26 -15.48 5.12 -11.89
N PRO A 27 -16.18 6.02 -12.61
CA PRO A 27 -16.22 5.97 -14.07
C PRO A 27 -14.84 6.27 -14.66
N ASN A 28 -14.53 5.66 -15.80
CA ASN A 28 -13.30 5.85 -16.58
C ASN A 28 -12.00 5.68 -15.75
N SER A 29 -12.06 4.86 -14.67
CA SER A 29 -10.93 4.62 -13.79
C SER A 29 -10.54 3.16 -13.79
N GLU A 30 -9.26 2.86 -13.74
CA GLU A 30 -8.73 1.52 -13.51
C GLU A 30 -8.05 1.46 -12.14
N CYS A 31 -8.43 0.44 -11.34
CA CYS A 31 -7.86 0.21 -10.01
C CYS A 31 -6.78 -0.87 -10.10
N ILE A 32 -5.54 -0.50 -9.81
CA ILE A 32 -4.38 -1.38 -9.93
C ILE A 32 -3.79 -1.65 -8.55
N SER A 33 -3.39 -2.87 -8.28
CA SER A 33 -2.69 -3.24 -7.06
C SER A 33 -1.64 -4.32 -7.30
N GLY A 34 -0.44 -4.12 -6.76
CA GLY A 34 0.57 -5.17 -6.62
C GLY A 34 1.21 -5.68 -7.91
N HIS A 35 1.24 -4.88 -8.99
CA HIS A 35 1.76 -5.34 -10.28
C HIS A 35 3.22 -5.00 -10.55
N LEU A 36 3.79 -4.09 -9.79
CA LEU A 36 5.10 -3.55 -10.09
C LEU A 36 6.02 -3.78 -8.91
N LEU A 37 7.27 -3.97 -9.14
CA LEU A 37 8.37 -4.24 -8.22
C LEU A 37 8.28 -3.54 -6.82
N PRO A 38 7.14 -3.64 -6.11
CA PRO A 38 6.80 -2.76 -4.98
C PRO A 38 7.70 -3.02 -3.76
N ILE A 39 8.27 -4.22 -3.69
CA ILE A 39 9.18 -4.60 -2.62
C ILE A 39 10.62 -4.21 -2.98
N VAL A 40 10.95 -4.25 -4.26
CA VAL A 40 12.31 -4.02 -4.75
C VAL A 40 12.62 -2.54 -4.91
N ILE A 41 11.68 -1.74 -5.39
CA ILE A 41 11.88 -0.30 -5.60
C ILE A 41 12.36 0.41 -4.32
N PRO A 42 11.68 0.32 -3.17
CA PRO A 42 12.15 0.95 -1.95
C PRO A 42 13.53 0.46 -1.49
N HIS A 43 13.82 -0.83 -1.70
CA HIS A 43 15.14 -1.38 -1.39
C HIS A 43 16.24 -0.81 -2.28
N LEU A 44 15.96 -0.63 -3.58
CA LEU A 44 16.91 -0.03 -4.51
C LEU A 44 17.15 1.45 -4.20
N ILE A 45 16.10 2.22 -3.92
CA ILE A 45 16.19 3.66 -3.65
C ILE A 45 17.02 3.96 -2.39
N ASN A 46 17.01 3.06 -1.40
CA ASN A 46 17.85 3.21 -0.20
C ASN A 46 19.34 2.95 -0.45
N ARG A 47 19.74 2.62 -1.69
CA ARG A 47 21.13 2.59 -2.12
C ARG A 47 21.43 3.90 -2.84
N ASP A 48 22.67 4.30 -2.84
CA ASP A 48 23.10 5.42 -3.67
C ASP A 48 23.08 4.99 -5.15
N LEU A 49 21.99 5.28 -5.82
CA LEU A 49 21.78 4.85 -7.22
C LEU A 49 22.36 5.82 -8.25
N GLY A 50 22.81 7.00 -7.83
CA GLY A 50 23.09 8.08 -8.75
C GLY A 50 21.84 8.63 -9.48
N ALA A 51 21.90 9.88 -9.92
CA ALA A 51 20.77 10.62 -10.45
C ALA A 51 20.15 9.99 -11.71
N GLU A 52 20.97 9.49 -12.63
CA GLU A 52 20.49 8.89 -13.90
C GLU A 52 19.69 7.61 -13.67
N THR A 53 20.18 6.72 -12.79
CA THR A 53 19.47 5.48 -12.45
C THR A 53 18.17 5.78 -11.73
N TYR A 54 18.16 6.75 -10.83
CA TYR A 54 16.95 7.19 -10.15
C TYR A 54 15.91 7.74 -11.14
N GLN A 55 16.34 8.59 -12.09
CA GLN A 55 15.46 9.12 -13.13
C GLN A 55 14.91 8.01 -14.04
N ALA A 56 15.73 7.03 -14.39
CA ALA A 56 15.29 5.87 -15.18
C ALA A 56 14.22 5.04 -14.43
N LEU A 57 14.36 4.88 -13.11
CA LEU A 57 13.35 4.19 -12.29
C LEU A 57 12.02 4.98 -12.23
N LEU A 58 12.07 6.30 -12.10
CA LEU A 58 10.87 7.15 -12.12
C LEU A 58 10.11 6.96 -13.44
N THR A 59 10.80 7.12 -14.56
CA THR A 59 10.23 6.98 -15.90
C THR A 59 9.70 5.56 -16.16
N GLY A 60 10.48 4.55 -15.79
CA GLY A 60 10.08 3.14 -15.94
C GLY A 60 8.86 2.77 -15.10
N PHE A 61 8.70 3.38 -13.93
CA PHE A 61 7.53 3.17 -13.10
C PHE A 61 6.26 3.71 -13.76
N GLU A 62 6.28 4.94 -14.28
CA GLU A 62 5.16 5.54 -15.00
C GLU A 62 4.81 4.71 -16.25
N PHE A 63 5.80 4.39 -17.09
CA PHE A 63 5.57 3.60 -18.28
C PHE A 63 4.98 2.22 -17.99
N SER A 64 5.37 1.58 -16.89
CA SER A 64 4.80 0.27 -16.53
C SER A 64 3.33 0.34 -16.15
N LEU A 65 2.83 1.47 -15.65
CA LEU A 65 1.39 1.67 -15.44
C LEU A 65 0.65 1.86 -16.75
N ILE A 66 1.24 2.58 -17.71
CA ILE A 66 0.68 2.77 -19.06
C ILE A 66 0.65 1.43 -19.82
N ASP A 67 1.76 0.69 -19.82
CA ASP A 67 1.86 -0.64 -20.43
C ASP A 67 0.82 -1.62 -19.88
N PHE A 68 0.57 -1.56 -18.56
CA PHE A 68 -0.50 -2.34 -17.93
C PHE A 68 -1.89 -1.97 -18.49
N LEU A 69 -2.18 -0.71 -18.75
CA LEU A 69 -3.45 -0.29 -19.36
C LEU A 69 -3.59 -0.78 -20.79
N GLU A 70 -2.53 -0.78 -21.56
CA GLU A 70 -2.53 -1.31 -22.92
C GLU A 70 -2.79 -2.82 -22.93
N SER A 71 -2.19 -3.58 -22.00
CA SER A 71 -2.40 -5.01 -21.86
C SER A 71 -3.85 -5.40 -21.52
N ILE A 72 -4.61 -4.53 -20.84
CA ILE A 72 -6.02 -4.76 -20.54
C ILE A 72 -6.87 -4.80 -21.84
N SER A 73 -6.52 -4.05 -22.87
CA SER A 73 -7.23 -4.11 -24.15
C SER A 73 -6.98 -5.41 -24.89
N GLU A 74 -5.77 -5.97 -24.81
CA GLU A 74 -5.43 -7.28 -25.37
C GLU A 74 -6.16 -8.41 -24.62
N GLU A 75 -6.37 -8.26 -23.31
CA GLU A 75 -7.10 -9.23 -22.50
C GLU A 75 -8.56 -9.43 -22.96
N ARG A 76 -9.20 -8.40 -23.55
CA ARG A 76 -10.55 -8.51 -24.12
C ARG A 76 -10.59 -9.42 -25.34
N VAL A 77 -9.62 -9.29 -26.23
CA VAL A 77 -9.49 -10.17 -27.39
C VAL A 77 -9.22 -11.60 -26.94
N SER A 78 -8.33 -11.76 -25.98
CA SER A 78 -8.03 -13.04 -25.34
C SER A 78 -9.26 -13.64 -24.63
N ALA A 79 -10.10 -12.84 -23.99
CA ALA A 79 -11.33 -13.28 -23.33
C ALA A 79 -12.34 -13.82 -24.36
N ILE A 80 -12.54 -13.12 -25.49
CA ILE A 80 -13.39 -13.58 -26.58
C ILE A 80 -12.87 -14.91 -27.15
N HIS A 81 -11.55 -14.99 -27.37
CA HIS A 81 -10.94 -16.23 -27.89
C HIS A 81 -11.13 -17.39 -26.90
N ARG A 82 -10.91 -17.19 -25.62
CA ARG A 82 -11.11 -18.21 -24.58
C ARG A 82 -12.58 -18.66 -24.47
N TRP A 83 -13.51 -17.74 -24.65
CA TRP A 83 -14.92 -18.08 -24.67
C TRP A 83 -15.29 -18.92 -25.92
N LEU A 84 -14.82 -18.53 -27.09
CA LEU A 84 -15.01 -19.29 -28.34
C LEU A 84 -14.41 -20.69 -28.28
N THR A 85 -13.31 -20.86 -27.56
CA THR A 85 -12.66 -22.17 -27.34
C THR A 85 -13.22 -22.93 -26.13
N GLN A 86 -14.32 -22.45 -25.53
CA GLN A 86 -14.99 -23.04 -24.36
C GLN A 86 -14.12 -23.15 -23.11
N SER A 87 -13.03 -22.38 -23.03
CA SER A 87 -12.14 -22.30 -21.88
C SER A 87 -12.51 -21.17 -20.90
N MET A 88 -13.62 -20.46 -21.17
CA MET A 88 -14.15 -19.38 -20.34
C MET A 88 -15.68 -19.40 -20.37
N GLY A 89 -16.32 -19.16 -19.22
CA GLY A 89 -17.78 -19.08 -19.11
C GLY A 89 -18.35 -17.75 -19.64
N THR A 90 -19.64 -17.76 -19.99
CA THR A 90 -20.34 -16.57 -20.53
C THR A 90 -20.36 -15.42 -19.53
N THR A 91 -20.54 -15.70 -18.25
CA THR A 91 -20.53 -14.68 -17.18
C THR A 91 -19.18 -13.98 -17.09
N GLU A 92 -18.09 -14.74 -17.15
CA GLU A 92 -16.72 -14.22 -17.14
C GLU A 92 -16.41 -13.40 -18.39
N LEU A 93 -16.89 -13.83 -19.56
CA LEU A 93 -16.80 -13.05 -20.79
C LEU A 93 -17.52 -11.70 -20.65
N ILE A 94 -18.77 -11.70 -20.16
CA ILE A 94 -19.54 -10.46 -19.98
C ILE A 94 -18.77 -9.50 -19.06
N GLN A 95 -18.21 -9.99 -17.96
CA GLN A 95 -17.39 -9.20 -17.03
C GLN A 95 -16.13 -8.63 -17.72
N ALA A 96 -15.44 -9.43 -18.54
CA ALA A 96 -14.27 -8.96 -19.28
C ALA A 96 -14.62 -7.91 -20.34
N LEU A 97 -15.77 -8.05 -21.01
CA LEU A 97 -16.25 -7.10 -22.03
C LEU A 97 -16.82 -5.81 -21.42
N GLN A 98 -17.35 -5.86 -20.20
CA GLN A 98 -17.86 -4.70 -19.47
C GLN A 98 -16.75 -3.80 -18.90
N ARG A 99 -15.49 -4.23 -18.95
CA ARG A 99 -14.38 -3.34 -18.62
C ARG A 99 -14.41 -2.08 -19.46
N LYS A 100 -14.12 -0.96 -18.82
CA LYS A 100 -14.25 0.39 -19.38
C LYS A 100 -13.40 0.53 -20.65
N ARG A 101 -13.99 1.11 -21.69
CA ARG A 101 -13.32 1.27 -22.99
C ARG A 101 -12.35 2.44 -23.02
N VAL A 102 -12.60 3.46 -22.19
CA VAL A 102 -11.77 4.63 -22.08
C VAL A 102 -11.34 4.74 -20.64
N ILE A 103 -10.04 4.72 -20.40
CA ILE A 103 -9.46 4.90 -19.07
C ILE A 103 -8.78 6.26 -19.06
N GLU A 104 -9.27 7.15 -18.22
CA GLU A 104 -8.77 8.52 -18.05
C GLU A 104 -8.00 8.63 -16.72
N ARG A 105 -8.20 7.63 -15.82
CA ARG A 105 -7.67 7.65 -14.46
C ARG A 105 -7.15 6.30 -14.02
N ILE A 106 -6.01 6.30 -13.37
CA ILE A 106 -5.48 5.16 -12.64
C ILE A 106 -5.62 5.43 -11.14
N ILE A 107 -6.12 4.44 -10.40
CA ILE A 107 -6.05 4.42 -8.94
C ILE A 107 -5.10 3.28 -8.56
N TYR A 108 -3.89 3.65 -8.20
CA TYR A 108 -2.83 2.70 -7.88
C TYR A 108 -2.67 2.53 -6.36
N LYS A 109 -2.65 1.29 -5.91
CA LYS A 109 -2.47 0.96 -4.50
C LYS A 109 -1.27 0.05 -4.31
N GLU A 110 -0.26 0.50 -3.59
CA GLU A 110 0.87 -0.33 -3.21
C GLU A 110 1.43 0.05 -1.83
N PRO A 111 1.16 -0.78 -0.81
CA PRO A 111 1.59 -0.50 0.56
C PRO A 111 3.10 -0.38 0.73
N PHE A 112 3.90 -1.16 0.00
CA PHE A 112 5.36 -1.13 0.16
C PHE A 112 6.00 0.16 -0.34
N LEU A 113 5.34 0.92 -1.22
CA LEU A 113 5.79 2.25 -1.61
C LEU A 113 5.67 3.28 -0.46
N SER A 114 5.03 2.94 0.64
CA SER A 114 5.10 3.74 1.87
C SER A 114 6.51 3.80 2.49
N PHE A 115 7.41 2.91 2.10
CA PHE A 115 8.84 3.05 2.40
C PHE A 115 9.56 4.10 1.52
N ALA A 116 8.95 4.54 0.44
CA ALA A 116 9.50 5.49 -0.52
C ALA A 116 8.43 6.45 -1.06
N PRO A 117 7.75 7.23 -0.18
CA PRO A 117 6.66 8.12 -0.59
C PRO A 117 7.13 9.20 -1.56
N GLU A 118 8.35 9.71 -1.41
CA GLU A 118 8.95 10.70 -2.30
C GLU A 118 9.12 10.16 -3.73
N PHE A 119 9.55 8.90 -3.88
CA PHE A 119 9.63 8.26 -5.18
C PHE A 119 8.27 8.26 -5.88
N THR A 120 7.22 7.83 -5.18
CA THR A 120 5.87 7.78 -5.74
C THR A 120 5.37 9.16 -6.15
N TYR A 121 5.62 10.16 -5.31
CA TYR A 121 5.26 11.56 -5.57
C TYR A 121 5.96 12.13 -6.80
N ASN A 122 7.22 11.77 -7.03
CA ASN A 122 8.03 12.26 -8.14
C ASN A 122 7.82 11.46 -9.44
N ALA A 123 7.55 10.15 -9.34
CA ALA A 123 7.39 9.28 -10.50
C ALA A 123 6.09 9.51 -11.27
N LEU A 124 5.05 9.99 -10.60
CA LEU A 124 3.73 10.19 -11.21
C LEU A 124 3.40 11.68 -11.20
N PRO A 125 3.56 12.37 -12.35
CA PRO A 125 3.31 13.79 -12.44
C PRO A 125 1.88 14.14 -12.01
N ASN A 126 1.75 15.18 -11.18
CA ASN A 126 0.46 15.65 -10.68
C ASN A 126 -0.42 14.62 -9.96
N CYS A 127 0.14 13.47 -9.55
CA CYS A 127 -0.64 12.47 -8.83
C CYS A 127 -1.21 13.05 -7.53
N ARG A 128 -2.42 12.60 -7.20
CA ARG A 128 -3.02 12.83 -5.88
C ARG A 128 -2.83 11.59 -5.02
N ILE A 129 -2.37 11.78 -3.79
CA ILE A 129 -2.03 10.69 -2.88
C ILE A 129 -2.98 10.74 -1.68
N VAL A 130 -3.59 9.61 -1.37
CA VAL A 130 -4.23 9.38 -0.07
C VAL A 130 -3.32 8.46 0.75
N HIS A 131 -2.74 9.01 1.82
CA HIS A 131 -2.00 8.22 2.80
C HIS A 131 -2.96 7.79 3.92
N ILE A 132 -3.40 6.53 3.86
CA ILE A 132 -4.24 5.94 4.91
C ILE A 132 -3.35 5.29 5.98
N TYR A 133 -3.47 5.78 7.21
CA TYR A 133 -2.74 5.27 8.37
C TYR A 133 -3.70 4.71 9.44
N ARG A 134 -3.21 3.78 10.21
CA ARG A 134 -3.96 3.05 11.24
C ARG A 134 -3.04 2.72 12.41
N ASP A 135 -3.61 2.48 13.61
CA ASP A 135 -2.85 2.00 14.77
C ASP A 135 -1.95 0.82 14.38
N GLY A 136 -0.64 1.03 14.54
CA GLY A 136 0.36 0.04 14.15
C GLY A 136 0.19 -1.30 14.86
N ARG A 137 -0.33 -1.29 16.07
CA ARG A 137 -0.60 -2.50 16.88
C ARG A 137 -1.68 -3.37 16.23
N ASP A 138 -2.72 -2.74 15.64
CA ASP A 138 -3.75 -3.43 14.87
C ASP A 138 -3.25 -3.87 13.48
N CYS A 139 -2.42 -3.05 12.84
CA CYS A 139 -1.78 -3.42 11.57
C CYS A 139 -0.91 -4.65 11.74
N ALA A 140 -0.04 -4.66 12.74
CA ALA A 140 0.87 -5.76 13.05
C ALA A 140 0.13 -7.05 13.36
N ASP A 141 -0.88 -6.99 14.25
CA ASP A 141 -1.74 -8.15 14.57
C ASP A 141 -2.41 -8.72 13.31
N SER A 142 -3.04 -7.84 12.52
CA SER A 142 -3.72 -8.27 11.30
C SER A 142 -2.76 -8.83 10.25
N LEU A 143 -1.53 -8.33 10.17
CA LEU A 143 -0.52 -8.76 9.22
C LEU A 143 -0.05 -10.19 9.52
N ILE A 144 0.35 -10.45 10.76
CA ILE A 144 0.86 -11.77 11.14
C ILE A 144 -0.23 -12.84 11.09
N ARG A 145 -1.45 -12.54 11.53
CA ARG A 145 -2.56 -13.50 11.49
C ARG A 145 -2.98 -13.87 10.06
N LYS A 146 -2.87 -12.94 9.11
CA LYS A 146 -3.33 -13.20 7.74
C LYS A 146 -2.27 -13.82 6.85
N TYR A 147 -1.02 -13.43 7.01
CA TYR A 147 0.03 -13.76 6.04
C TYR A 147 1.18 -14.57 6.63
N ASP A 148 1.19 -14.79 7.93
CA ASP A 148 2.26 -15.54 8.63
C ASP A 148 3.66 -15.03 8.23
N VAL A 149 3.81 -13.70 8.20
CA VAL A 149 5.06 -13.05 7.79
C VAL A 149 5.96 -12.76 8.99
N LEU A 150 7.24 -12.53 8.72
CA LEU A 150 8.27 -12.16 9.71
C LEU A 150 8.49 -13.23 10.80
N THR A 151 8.06 -14.47 10.56
CA THR A 151 8.41 -15.63 11.39
C THR A 151 9.86 -16.01 11.19
N ASP A 152 10.44 -16.77 12.13
CA ASP A 152 11.83 -17.22 12.01
C ASP A 152 12.04 -18.04 10.73
N GLU A 153 11.07 -18.86 10.35
CA GLU A 153 11.10 -19.64 9.11
C GLU A 153 11.14 -18.73 7.88
N LYS A 154 10.25 -17.74 7.80
CA LYS A 154 10.21 -16.80 6.66
C LYS A 154 11.49 -15.99 6.53
N LEU A 155 12.11 -15.64 7.64
CA LEU A 155 13.39 -14.91 7.65
C LEU A 155 14.58 -15.76 7.18
N THR A 156 14.47 -17.08 7.07
CA THR A 156 15.51 -17.91 6.44
C THR A 156 15.52 -17.80 4.91
N HIS A 157 14.41 -17.31 4.31
CA HIS A 157 14.18 -17.26 2.86
C HIS A 157 13.86 -15.86 2.33
N LEU A 158 14.30 -14.80 3.01
CA LEU A 158 14.01 -13.40 2.62
C LEU A 158 14.83 -13.00 1.37
N ARG A 159 14.58 -13.72 0.28
CA ARG A 159 15.12 -13.44 -1.07
C ARG A 159 14.00 -13.52 -2.09
N THR A 160 14.00 -12.57 -3.03
CA THR A 160 13.29 -12.74 -4.30
C THR A 160 14.32 -12.87 -5.40
N ALA A 161 14.29 -13.98 -6.11
CA ALA A 161 15.24 -14.30 -7.18
C ALA A 161 16.69 -14.02 -6.74
N GLU A 162 17.40 -13.11 -7.43
CA GLU A 162 18.78 -12.76 -7.14
C GLU A 162 18.93 -11.50 -6.25
N VAL A 163 17.82 -10.80 -5.96
CA VAL A 163 17.86 -9.57 -5.16
C VAL A 163 17.60 -9.90 -3.69
N PRO A 164 18.58 -9.72 -2.81
CA PRO A 164 18.36 -9.91 -1.38
C PRO A 164 17.51 -8.76 -0.83
N LEU A 165 16.35 -9.08 -0.25
CA LEU A 165 15.48 -8.12 0.44
C LEU A 165 15.92 -7.86 1.89
N GLY A 166 17.11 -8.27 2.24
CA GLY A 166 17.67 -8.09 3.56
C GLY A 166 19.14 -8.47 3.64
N ARG A 167 19.74 -8.17 4.79
CA ARG A 167 21.10 -8.55 5.11
C ARG A 167 21.11 -9.93 5.76
N LYS A 168 22.08 -10.75 5.40
CA LYS A 168 22.33 -12.02 6.08
C LYS A 168 22.90 -11.75 7.47
N TYR A 169 22.29 -12.33 8.50
CA TYR A 169 22.75 -12.30 9.88
C TYR A 169 22.66 -13.72 10.44
N ASP A 170 23.80 -14.35 10.64
CA ASP A 170 23.91 -15.77 10.96
C ASP A 170 23.20 -16.64 9.89
N HIS A 171 22.24 -17.47 10.26
CA HIS A 171 21.47 -18.35 9.37
C HIS A 171 20.17 -17.73 8.86
N ARG A 172 19.83 -16.50 9.28
CA ARG A 172 18.60 -15.75 8.90
C ARG A 172 18.93 -14.49 8.13
N TYR A 173 17.90 -13.86 7.57
CA TYR A 173 17.98 -12.55 6.95
C TYR A 173 17.21 -11.53 7.78
N VAL A 174 17.79 -10.36 7.91
CA VAL A 174 17.13 -9.19 8.51
C VAL A 174 16.69 -8.27 7.37
N PRO A 175 15.41 -7.85 7.33
CA PRO A 175 14.93 -6.96 6.28
C PRO A 175 15.79 -5.70 6.14
N TRP A 176 15.91 -5.21 4.91
CA TRP A 176 16.74 -4.04 4.58
C TRP A 176 16.35 -2.77 5.33
N TRP A 177 15.08 -2.64 5.74
CA TRP A 177 14.54 -1.51 6.48
C TRP A 177 14.82 -1.54 8.00
N VAL A 178 15.47 -2.56 8.49
CA VAL A 178 16.00 -2.60 9.87
C VAL A 178 17.38 -1.97 9.86
N ASP A 179 17.63 -1.01 10.74
CA ASP A 179 18.91 -0.31 10.82
C ASP A 179 20.07 -1.26 11.15
N PRO A 180 21.27 -1.00 10.57
CA PRO A 180 22.48 -1.72 10.94
C PRO A 180 22.77 -1.63 12.45
N GLY A 181 23.11 -2.76 13.05
CA GLY A 181 23.37 -2.88 14.49
C GLY A 181 22.15 -3.29 15.32
N LEU A 182 20.94 -3.30 14.74
CA LEU A 182 19.72 -3.74 15.42
C LEU A 182 19.28 -5.16 15.04
N GLU A 183 20.10 -5.88 14.28
CA GLU A 183 19.77 -7.21 13.76
C GLU A 183 19.44 -8.22 14.87
N ALA A 184 20.28 -8.25 15.91
CA ALA A 184 20.08 -9.17 17.04
C ALA A 184 18.78 -8.86 17.80
N GLU A 185 18.47 -7.58 18.03
CA GLU A 185 17.25 -7.15 18.70
C GLU A 185 16.02 -7.51 17.87
N PHE A 186 16.04 -7.22 16.56
CA PHE A 186 14.97 -7.57 15.64
C PHE A 186 14.72 -9.10 15.61
N LEU A 187 15.78 -9.90 15.51
CA LEU A 187 15.66 -11.36 15.45
C LEU A 187 15.23 -12.00 16.78
N ALA A 188 15.51 -11.36 17.91
CA ALA A 188 15.02 -11.77 19.22
C ALA A 188 13.53 -11.43 19.47
N ALA A 189 12.98 -10.51 18.69
CA ALA A 189 11.59 -10.09 18.83
C ALA A 189 10.60 -11.13 18.27
N THR A 190 9.35 -11.09 18.77
CA THR A 190 8.27 -11.92 18.21
C THR A 190 7.84 -11.40 16.82
N PRO A 191 7.19 -12.22 15.98
CA PRO A 191 6.68 -11.77 14.68
C PRO A 191 5.78 -10.53 14.78
N TYR A 192 4.99 -10.40 15.85
CA TYR A 192 4.17 -9.23 16.11
C TYR A 192 5.01 -7.96 16.32
N VAL A 193 6.05 -8.04 17.13
CA VAL A 193 6.95 -6.91 17.38
C VAL A 193 7.76 -6.57 16.12
N ARG A 194 8.18 -7.55 15.34
CA ARG A 194 8.82 -7.33 14.03
C ARG A 194 7.89 -6.63 13.04
N ALA A 195 6.59 -6.95 13.06
CA ALA A 195 5.59 -6.28 12.23
C ALA A 195 5.33 -4.83 12.67
N ILE A 196 5.39 -4.53 13.97
CA ILE A 196 5.40 -3.15 14.48
C ILE A 196 6.61 -2.39 13.97
N TRP A 197 7.77 -3.01 13.94
CA TRP A 197 8.99 -2.39 13.41
C TRP A 197 8.84 -2.00 11.94
N MET A 198 8.28 -2.88 11.12
CA MET A 198 7.96 -2.57 9.73
C MET A 198 6.97 -1.40 9.61
N TRP A 199 5.90 -1.40 10.42
CA TRP A 199 4.93 -0.30 10.46
C TRP A 199 5.61 1.02 10.82
N LYS A 200 6.41 1.03 11.88
CA LYS A 200 7.20 2.18 12.33
C LYS A 200 7.99 2.80 11.18
N GLU A 201 8.79 2.00 10.48
CA GLU A 201 9.61 2.48 9.37
C GLU A 201 8.77 3.10 8.22
N MET A 202 7.67 2.46 7.86
CA MET A 202 6.78 2.98 6.82
C MET A 202 6.15 4.33 7.20
N VAL A 203 5.62 4.42 8.42
CA VAL A 203 4.92 5.64 8.85
C VAL A 203 5.88 6.79 9.15
N SER A 204 7.08 6.51 9.65
CA SER A 204 8.13 7.54 9.83
C SER A 204 8.51 8.18 8.51
N ARG A 205 8.78 7.39 7.47
CA ARG A 205 9.15 7.89 6.13
C ARG A 205 8.01 8.68 5.48
N CYS A 206 6.78 8.19 5.63
CA CYS A 206 5.60 8.92 5.16
C CYS A 206 5.43 10.25 5.90
N TYR A 207 5.58 10.27 7.22
CA TYR A 207 5.47 11.49 8.01
C TYR A 207 6.55 12.49 7.63
N GLU A 208 7.80 12.07 7.57
CA GLU A 208 8.94 12.91 7.22
C GLU A 208 8.74 13.59 5.85
N PHE A 209 8.29 12.85 4.85
CA PHE A 209 8.08 13.39 3.53
C PHE A 209 6.81 14.25 3.44
N PHE A 210 5.67 13.77 3.95
CA PHE A 210 4.39 14.48 3.82
C PHE A 210 4.27 15.72 4.71
N SER A 211 5.13 15.87 5.71
CA SER A 211 5.19 17.08 6.55
C SER A 211 6.04 18.20 5.96
N ARG A 212 6.71 18.01 4.83
CA ARG A 212 7.48 19.06 4.15
C ARG A 212 6.53 20.15 3.63
N LEU A 213 6.91 21.41 3.81
CA LEU A 213 6.06 22.55 3.45
C LEU A 213 5.66 22.56 1.98
N GLU A 214 6.58 22.21 1.08
CA GLU A 214 6.32 22.14 -0.36
C GLU A 214 5.31 21.03 -0.70
N VAL A 215 5.30 19.91 0.02
CA VAL A 215 4.34 18.82 -0.18
C VAL A 215 2.97 19.22 0.35
N ILE A 216 2.90 19.83 1.53
CA ILE A 216 1.65 20.34 2.12
C ILE A 216 1.04 21.40 1.20
N SER A 217 1.84 22.37 0.75
CA SER A 217 1.38 23.47 -0.10
C SER A 217 0.92 23.01 -1.49
N SER A 218 1.36 21.86 -1.96
CA SER A 218 0.94 21.31 -3.25
C SER A 218 -0.53 20.89 -3.29
N GLY A 219 -1.13 20.59 -2.13
CA GLY A 219 -2.48 20.02 -2.03
C GLY A 219 -2.63 18.60 -2.60
N ARG A 220 -1.52 17.96 -2.99
CA ARG A 220 -1.53 16.64 -3.63
C ARG A 220 -1.69 15.48 -2.65
N VAL A 221 -1.51 15.70 -1.34
CA VAL A 221 -1.51 14.65 -0.33
C VAL A 221 -2.65 14.86 0.67
N MET A 222 -3.47 13.84 0.85
CA MET A 222 -4.49 13.75 1.89
C MET A 222 -4.08 12.69 2.92
N LEU A 223 -4.10 13.07 4.18
CA LEU A 223 -3.90 12.13 5.30
C LEU A 223 -5.25 11.62 5.78
N LEU A 224 -5.43 10.31 5.82
CA LEU A 224 -6.67 9.64 6.20
C LEU A 224 -6.45 8.68 7.36
N LYS A 225 -7.06 8.93 8.50
CA LYS A 225 -7.03 8.02 9.64
C LYS A 225 -8.05 6.90 9.42
N TYR A 226 -7.62 5.64 9.49
CA TYR A 226 -8.50 4.47 9.29
C TYR A 226 -9.65 4.43 10.29
N GLU A 227 -9.37 4.75 11.55
CA GLU A 227 -10.36 4.75 12.63
C GLU A 227 -11.47 5.77 12.39
N ASP A 228 -11.13 6.94 11.80
CA ASP A 228 -12.12 7.96 11.43
C ASP A 228 -12.94 7.51 10.22
N LEU A 229 -12.27 6.91 9.22
CA LEU A 229 -12.95 6.34 8.05
C LEU A 229 -14.00 5.29 8.46
N VAL A 230 -13.68 4.37 9.36
CA VAL A 230 -14.64 3.31 9.75
C VAL A 230 -15.71 3.81 10.71
N LYS A 231 -15.49 4.94 11.37
CA LYS A 231 -16.48 5.62 12.23
C LYS A 231 -17.50 6.41 11.43
N ASP A 232 -17.07 7.11 10.40
CA ASP A 232 -17.93 7.89 9.51
C ASP A 232 -17.52 7.66 8.04
N PRO A 233 -17.89 6.48 7.48
CA PRO A 233 -17.36 6.04 6.19
C PRO A 233 -17.87 6.89 5.02
N LEU A 234 -19.06 7.47 5.10
CA LEU A 234 -19.59 8.30 4.00
C LEU A 234 -18.88 9.64 3.94
N LYS A 235 -18.72 10.32 5.07
CA LYS A 235 -18.01 11.59 5.15
C LYS A 235 -16.58 11.49 4.65
N HIS A 236 -15.83 10.51 5.16
CA HIS A 236 -14.43 10.34 4.79
C HIS A 236 -14.26 9.75 3.39
N GLY A 237 -15.22 8.92 2.95
CA GLY A 237 -15.27 8.42 1.58
C GLY A 237 -15.50 9.53 0.56
N GLU A 238 -16.42 10.46 0.86
CA GLU A 238 -16.66 11.64 0.01
C GLU A 238 -15.43 12.50 -0.11
N ALA A 239 -14.76 12.82 1.01
CA ALA A 239 -13.52 13.59 0.99
C ALA A 239 -12.41 12.93 0.16
N VAL A 240 -12.29 11.59 0.18
CA VAL A 240 -11.34 10.84 -0.68
C VAL A 240 -11.71 10.98 -2.16
N VAL A 241 -12.99 10.81 -2.50
CA VAL A 241 -13.48 10.90 -3.87
C VAL A 241 -13.26 12.30 -4.44
N GLU A 242 -13.56 13.34 -3.64
CA GLU A 242 -13.30 14.74 -3.98
C GLU A 242 -11.80 15.02 -4.12
N HIS A 243 -10.97 14.51 -3.21
CA HIS A 243 -9.51 14.64 -3.31
C HIS A 243 -8.97 14.05 -4.61
N PHE A 244 -9.55 12.96 -5.10
CA PHE A 244 -9.21 12.37 -6.39
C PHE A 244 -9.89 13.08 -7.59
N GLY A 245 -10.54 14.22 -7.38
CA GLY A 245 -11.20 15.00 -8.44
C GLY A 245 -12.40 14.30 -9.06
N CYS A 246 -13.09 13.48 -8.28
CA CYS A 246 -14.22 12.67 -8.69
C CYS A 246 -15.49 13.08 -7.95
N SER A 247 -16.62 12.53 -8.38
CA SER A 247 -17.90 12.68 -7.69
C SER A 247 -18.37 11.35 -7.11
N MET A 248 -18.93 11.42 -5.91
CA MET A 248 -19.53 10.28 -5.23
C MET A 248 -20.74 9.76 -6.03
N ASN A 249 -20.87 8.44 -6.15
CA ASN A 249 -22.07 7.80 -6.70
C ASN A 249 -22.64 6.77 -5.71
N ASN A 250 -23.86 6.28 -5.98
CA ASN A 250 -24.57 5.39 -5.08
C ASN A 250 -23.79 4.09 -4.78
N GLN A 251 -23.12 3.53 -5.78
CA GLN A 251 -22.38 2.29 -5.61
C GLN A 251 -21.12 2.48 -4.76
N ILE A 252 -20.44 3.59 -4.91
CA ILE A 252 -19.30 3.96 -4.06
C ILE A 252 -19.78 4.15 -2.61
N GLN A 253 -20.91 4.84 -2.40
CA GLN A 253 -21.49 5.00 -1.07
C GLN A 253 -21.77 3.65 -0.41
N GLU A 254 -22.41 2.71 -1.14
CA GLU A 254 -22.71 1.37 -0.61
C GLU A 254 -21.42 0.60 -0.28
N ASN A 255 -20.36 0.76 -1.06
CA ASN A 255 -19.08 0.15 -0.76
C ASN A 255 -18.46 0.72 0.52
N PHE A 256 -18.48 2.05 0.70
CA PHE A 256 -17.96 2.66 1.93
C PHE A 256 -18.77 2.25 3.19
N LYS A 257 -20.08 2.05 3.08
CA LYS A 257 -20.91 1.54 4.19
C LYS A 257 -20.49 0.15 4.68
N GLN A 258 -19.71 -0.62 3.90
CA GLN A 258 -19.19 -1.91 4.33
C GLN A 258 -18.01 -1.80 5.31
N ALA A 259 -17.57 -0.60 5.68
CA ALA A 259 -16.51 -0.38 6.66
C ALA A 259 -16.83 -1.03 8.02
N LYS A 260 -15.85 -1.72 8.61
CA LYS A 260 -16.03 -2.51 9.83
C LYS A 260 -15.26 -1.90 11.00
N ILE A 261 -15.95 -1.26 11.92
CA ILE A 261 -15.37 -0.72 13.15
C ILE A 261 -14.83 -1.82 14.08
N SER A 262 -15.33 -3.04 13.97
CA SER A 262 -14.91 -4.18 14.80
C SER A 262 -13.43 -4.57 14.66
N SER A 263 -12.74 -4.01 13.67
CA SER A 263 -11.31 -4.23 13.45
C SER A 263 -10.41 -3.29 14.29
N VAL A 264 -10.97 -2.30 14.97
CA VAL A 264 -10.23 -1.33 15.78
C VAL A 264 -9.99 -1.87 17.18
N GLY A 265 -8.73 -1.82 17.64
CA GLY A 265 -8.32 -2.26 18.97
C GLY A 265 -8.27 -3.77 19.18
N ILE A 266 -8.26 -4.56 18.11
CA ILE A 266 -8.24 -6.05 18.18
C ILE A 266 -6.97 -6.56 18.85
N TYR A 267 -5.82 -5.91 18.65
CA TYR A 267 -4.54 -6.33 19.23
C TYR A 267 -4.61 -6.54 20.75
N LYS A 268 -5.44 -5.76 21.45
CA LYS A 268 -5.64 -5.88 22.92
C LYS A 268 -6.19 -7.25 23.37
N LYS A 269 -6.87 -7.95 22.45
CA LYS A 269 -7.46 -9.26 22.70
C LYS A 269 -6.57 -10.41 22.24
N GLN A 270 -5.61 -10.13 21.36
CA GLN A 270 -4.80 -11.15 20.69
C GLN A 270 -3.40 -11.29 21.28
N HIS A 271 -2.89 -10.22 21.92
CA HIS A 271 -1.52 -10.18 22.43
C HIS A 271 -1.49 -9.94 23.94
N ASN A 272 -0.50 -10.55 24.60
CA ASN A 272 -0.31 -10.33 26.03
C ASN A 272 0.29 -8.93 26.32
N TYR A 273 0.16 -8.50 27.58
CA TYR A 273 0.61 -7.17 28.00
C TYR A 273 2.10 -6.92 27.73
N LYS A 274 2.98 -7.90 27.96
CA LYS A 274 4.43 -7.75 27.77
C LYS A 274 4.76 -7.52 26.30
N GLU A 275 4.12 -8.24 25.40
CA GLU A 275 4.32 -8.11 23.96
C GLU A 275 3.81 -6.78 23.44
N ILE A 276 2.64 -6.34 23.89
CA ILE A 276 2.10 -5.01 23.57
C ILE A 276 3.04 -3.90 24.05
N LYS A 277 3.54 -4.00 25.29
CA LYS A 277 4.51 -3.01 25.84
C LYS A 277 5.84 -3.00 25.11
N HIS A 278 6.30 -4.16 24.64
CA HIS A 278 7.51 -4.22 23.81
C HIS A 278 7.28 -3.52 22.46
N ALA A 279 6.15 -3.81 21.78
CA ALA A 279 5.77 -3.13 20.54
C ALA A 279 5.63 -1.62 20.72
N GLU A 280 4.99 -1.16 21.80
CA GLU A 280 4.87 0.27 22.15
C GLU A 280 6.23 0.92 22.41
N LYS A 281 7.17 0.21 22.99
CA LYS A 281 8.55 0.71 23.21
C LYS A 281 9.27 0.91 21.88
N ILE A 282 9.17 -0.04 20.96
CA ILE A 282 9.81 -0.01 19.64
C ILE A 282 9.30 1.16 18.77
N ALA A 283 7.98 1.40 18.77
CA ALA A 283 7.34 2.39 17.90
C ALA A 283 6.75 3.57 18.70
N LYS A 284 7.36 3.92 19.82
CA LYS A 284 6.81 4.91 20.78
C LYS A 284 6.57 6.27 20.14
N GLU A 285 7.55 6.76 19.42
CA GLU A 285 7.49 8.12 18.87
C GLU A 285 6.50 8.18 17.69
N GLU A 286 6.45 7.16 16.86
CA GLU A 286 5.51 7.07 15.75
C GLU A 286 4.05 6.89 16.23
N LEU A 287 3.83 6.10 17.27
CA LEU A 287 2.51 5.97 17.89
C LEU A 287 2.02 7.29 18.47
N LYS A 288 2.91 8.08 19.09
CA LYS A 288 2.57 9.44 19.57
C LYS A 288 2.32 10.41 18.41
N MET A 289 3.19 10.39 17.40
CA MET A 289 3.12 11.24 16.21
C MET A 289 1.76 11.13 15.51
N TYR A 290 1.22 9.90 15.44
CA TYR A 290 -0.08 9.62 14.85
C TYR A 290 -1.25 9.61 15.84
N GLY A 291 -1.01 9.97 17.12
CA GLY A 291 -2.06 10.11 18.14
C GLY A 291 -2.62 8.79 18.65
N TYR A 292 -1.78 7.75 18.80
CA TYR A 292 -2.14 6.44 19.34
C TYR A 292 -1.58 6.19 20.76
N LEU A 293 -0.70 7.07 21.27
CA LEU A 293 -0.20 7.13 22.64
C LEU A 293 -0.33 8.54 23.19
#